data_ed336cd050bd843a089b1209498f5242
#
_entry.id   ed336cd050bd843a089b1209498f5242
#
_cell.length_a   1.000
_cell.length_b   1.000
_cell.length_c   1.000
_cell.angle_alpha   90.00
_cell.angle_beta   90.00
_cell.angle_gamma   90.00
#
_symmetry.space_group_name_H-M   'P 1'
#
loop_
_entity.id
_entity.type
_entity.pdbx_description
1 polymer ?
#
loop_
_entity_poly.entity_id
_entity_poly.type
_entity_poly.pdbx_seq_one_letter_code
_entity_poly.pdbx_strand_id
1 'polypeptide(L)'
;MPAAFLSVSTDQMAAFVELARQGSLRATAGVLHITEQGVRNRLLTLEQRLGVELYRKSRGVRRASPLTEQGRRFLPHALAFLERAVQLAELSGGPAEPHEIHVAATQYLILYVLIDAVRRFHASFPNIQVRLSNHTEHEIEEALLHDPELALGVAAPYESSAELEYLHLFSLDWSLITPARHRLARAREVGLQHLVDLPLILLERGSTGRQHIMDAFHGQGLSPRIDMETTNTEIIVRMVEAGLGVSIVPLMPSGAVTRGHRVRVRSLAGQIRPIHSGILVRRGESLAAASRAFIDFLLPSQRPGATTGPKR
;
A
#
# COMPACT_ATOMS: atom_id res chain seq x y z
N MET A 1 -21.71 17.05 29.28
CA MET A 1 -20.37 17.07 28.70
C MET A 1 -19.46 17.93 29.55
N PRO A 2 -18.28 17.50 30.05
CA PRO A 2 -17.37 18.35 30.80
C PRO A 2 -16.89 19.51 29.90
N ALA A 3 -16.94 20.75 30.44
CA ALA A 3 -16.63 21.99 29.72
C ALA A 3 -15.19 22.02 29.09
N ALA A 4 -14.27 21.23 29.62
CA ALA A 4 -12.90 21.13 29.11
C ALA A 4 -12.80 20.63 27.65
N PHE A 5 -13.76 19.81 27.19
CA PHE A 5 -13.75 19.28 25.81
C PHE A 5 -14.25 20.30 24.76
N LEU A 6 -14.99 21.31 25.17
CA LEU A 6 -15.54 22.35 24.26
C LEU A 6 -14.48 23.39 23.84
N SER A 7 -13.29 23.35 24.43
CA SER A 7 -12.25 24.36 24.19
C SER A 7 -11.07 23.90 23.33
N VAL A 8 -11.05 22.66 22.89
CA VAL A 8 -10.00 22.15 21.98
C VAL A 8 -10.27 22.61 20.55
N SER A 9 -9.25 23.16 19.86
CA SER A 9 -9.39 23.68 18.50
C SER A 9 -8.78 22.75 17.46
N THR A 10 -9.25 22.87 16.21
CA THR A 10 -8.67 22.19 15.05
C THR A 10 -7.18 22.51 14.86
N ASP A 11 -6.79 23.76 15.12
CA ASP A 11 -5.39 24.20 15.05
C ASP A 11 -4.45 23.48 16.03
N GLN A 12 -4.95 23.20 17.23
CA GLN A 12 -4.22 22.46 18.25
C GLN A 12 -4.06 20.99 17.87
N MET A 13 -5.14 20.39 17.35
CA MET A 13 -5.11 19.01 16.84
C MET A 13 -4.18 18.88 15.62
N ALA A 14 -4.25 19.84 14.68
CA ALA A 14 -3.36 19.87 13.51
C ALA A 14 -1.90 19.98 13.94
N ALA A 15 -1.56 20.85 14.89
CA ALA A 15 -0.20 20.98 15.41
C ALA A 15 0.31 19.69 16.08
N PHE A 16 -0.55 18.97 16.79
CA PHE A 16 -0.20 17.70 17.42
C PHE A 16 -0.01 16.57 16.40
N VAL A 17 -0.94 16.40 15.46
CA VAL A 17 -0.87 15.38 14.41
C VAL A 17 0.36 15.61 13.53
N GLU A 18 0.60 16.87 13.15
CA GLU A 18 1.76 17.19 12.32
C GLU A 18 3.09 17.01 13.06
N LEU A 19 3.16 17.29 14.37
CA LEU A 19 4.33 16.95 15.18
C LEU A 19 4.59 15.43 15.21
N ALA A 20 3.53 14.63 15.29
CA ALA A 20 3.65 13.17 15.25
C ALA A 20 4.25 12.67 13.93
N ARG A 21 3.89 13.32 12.80
CA ARG A 21 4.37 13.01 11.45
C ARG A 21 5.80 13.49 11.22
N GLN A 22 6.09 14.75 11.54
CA GLN A 22 7.36 15.41 11.22
C GLN A 22 8.49 15.12 12.24
N GLY A 23 8.15 14.67 13.42
CA GLY A 23 9.12 14.33 14.47
C GLY A 23 9.81 15.51 15.14
N SER A 24 9.62 16.77 14.67
CA SER A 24 10.24 17.95 15.25
C SER A 24 9.40 19.21 15.14
N LEU A 25 9.48 20.10 16.14
CA LEU A 25 8.76 21.38 16.15
C LEU A 25 9.10 22.27 14.95
N ARG A 26 10.39 22.26 14.53
CA ARG A 26 10.86 23.06 13.39
C ARG A 26 10.24 22.59 12.08
N ALA A 27 10.24 21.28 11.82
CA ALA A 27 9.61 20.71 10.60
C ALA A 27 8.09 20.94 10.62
N THR A 28 7.43 20.74 11.76
CA THR A 28 6.01 21.04 11.95
C THR A 28 5.68 22.50 11.66
N ALA A 29 6.50 23.44 12.12
CA ALA A 29 6.36 24.86 11.87
C ALA A 29 6.42 25.19 10.37
N GLY A 30 7.34 24.55 9.64
CA GLY A 30 7.46 24.69 8.18
C GLY A 30 6.20 24.23 7.45
N VAL A 31 5.67 23.07 7.80
CA VAL A 31 4.45 22.51 7.17
C VAL A 31 3.20 23.33 7.47
N LEU A 32 3.07 23.82 8.71
CA LEU A 32 1.90 24.62 9.13
C LEU A 32 2.02 26.12 8.80
N HIS A 33 3.16 26.56 8.18
CA HIS A 33 3.44 27.96 7.87
C HIS A 33 3.32 28.92 9.08
N ILE A 34 3.77 28.46 10.26
CA ILE A 34 3.79 29.23 11.50
C ILE A 34 5.18 29.15 12.16
N THR A 35 5.40 29.93 13.21
CA THR A 35 6.66 29.87 13.96
C THR A 35 6.75 28.63 14.86
N GLU A 36 7.97 28.17 15.19
CA GLU A 36 8.17 27.08 16.18
C GLU A 36 7.50 27.39 17.52
N GLN A 37 7.54 28.68 17.93
CA GLN A 37 6.85 29.14 19.14
C GLN A 37 5.33 29.01 19.01
N GLY A 38 4.77 29.28 17.82
CA GLY A 38 3.35 29.07 17.52
C GLY A 38 2.94 27.60 17.66
N VAL A 39 3.74 26.67 17.12
CA VAL A 39 3.50 25.22 17.30
C VAL A 39 3.56 24.87 18.79
N ARG A 40 4.61 25.32 19.50
CA ARG A 40 4.78 25.04 20.93
C ARG A 40 3.60 25.54 21.76
N ASN A 41 3.12 26.74 21.50
CA ASN A 41 1.98 27.31 22.22
C ASN A 41 0.69 26.52 21.99
N ARG A 42 0.42 26.10 20.76
CA ARG A 42 -0.73 25.25 20.41
C ARG A 42 -0.68 23.92 21.17
N LEU A 43 0.48 23.26 21.20
CA LEU A 43 0.66 21.99 21.90
C LEU A 43 0.53 22.13 23.42
N LEU A 44 1.16 23.15 24.01
CA LEU A 44 1.05 23.43 25.46
C LEU A 44 -0.38 23.68 25.88
N THR A 45 -1.13 24.48 25.10
CA THR A 45 -2.55 24.75 25.39
C THR A 45 -3.39 23.48 25.28
N LEU A 46 -3.10 22.61 24.30
CA LEU A 46 -3.77 21.32 24.16
C LEU A 46 -3.54 20.43 25.38
N GLU A 47 -2.25 20.27 25.80
CA GLU A 47 -1.88 19.47 26.97
C GLU A 47 -2.52 20.00 28.26
N GLN A 48 -2.51 21.32 28.45
CA GLN A 48 -3.16 21.96 29.61
C GLN A 48 -4.66 21.68 29.68
N ARG A 49 -5.34 21.74 28.53
CA ARG A 49 -6.79 21.50 28.46
C ARG A 49 -7.17 20.03 28.68
N LEU A 50 -6.31 19.12 28.21
CA LEU A 50 -6.52 17.68 28.39
C LEU A 50 -6.00 17.17 29.73
N GLY A 51 -5.16 17.95 30.43
CA GLY A 51 -4.52 17.54 31.69
C GLY A 51 -3.50 16.42 31.54
N VAL A 52 -2.94 16.24 30.33
CA VAL A 52 -2.00 15.16 30.02
C VAL A 52 -0.86 15.65 29.13
N GLU A 53 0.33 15.06 29.28
CA GLU A 53 1.46 15.32 28.39
C GLU A 53 1.38 14.42 27.16
N LEU A 54 1.37 15.03 25.97
CA LEU A 54 1.24 14.32 24.68
C LEU A 54 2.59 14.19 23.96
N TYR A 55 3.53 15.12 24.20
CA TYR A 55 4.84 15.08 23.57
C TYR A 55 5.99 15.33 24.56
N ARG A 56 7.18 14.82 24.21
CA ARG A 56 8.37 14.94 25.05
C ARG A 56 9.13 16.23 24.75
N LYS A 57 9.37 17.04 25.76
CA LYS A 57 10.03 18.36 25.66
C LYS A 57 11.57 18.27 25.66
N SER A 58 12.20 17.16 25.21
CA SER A 58 13.64 16.97 25.33
C SER A 58 14.44 17.71 24.26
N ARG A 59 15.53 18.40 24.67
CA ARG A 59 16.57 18.92 23.79
C ARG A 59 17.60 17.83 23.51
N GLY A 60 17.87 17.53 22.25
CA GLY A 60 19.18 17.02 21.85
C GLY A 60 19.41 15.53 21.67
N VAL A 61 18.41 14.63 21.68
CA VAL A 61 18.63 13.21 21.33
C VAL A 61 17.59 12.76 20.30
N ARG A 62 18.04 12.36 19.11
CA ARG A 62 17.21 11.68 18.10
C ARG A 62 16.73 10.32 18.67
N ARG A 63 15.57 10.27 19.26
CA ARG A 63 14.87 9.04 19.63
C ARG A 63 13.62 8.85 18.76
N ALA A 64 13.23 7.62 18.57
CA ALA A 64 12.30 7.12 17.56
C ALA A 64 10.87 7.71 17.55
N SER A 65 10.43 8.53 18.50
CA SER A 65 9.13 9.21 18.46
C SER A 65 9.09 10.39 19.41
N PRO A 66 8.60 11.58 18.98
CA PRO A 66 8.42 12.73 19.86
C PRO A 66 7.27 12.55 20.85
N LEU A 67 6.40 11.56 20.68
CA LEU A 67 5.19 11.37 21.49
C LEU A 67 5.45 10.62 22.79
N THR A 68 4.66 10.95 23.82
CA THR A 68 4.51 10.15 25.04
C THR A 68 3.66 8.90 24.76
N GLU A 69 3.51 8.00 25.72
CA GLU A 69 2.57 6.87 25.64
C GLU A 69 1.12 7.37 25.44
N GLN A 70 0.73 8.39 26.19
CA GLN A 70 -0.59 9.01 26.08
C GLN A 70 -0.76 9.71 24.73
N GLY A 71 0.29 10.37 24.21
CA GLY A 71 0.28 10.95 22.87
C GLY A 71 0.05 9.91 21.77
N ARG A 72 0.68 8.74 21.87
CA ARG A 72 0.43 7.63 20.91
C ARG A 72 -1.00 7.13 20.96
N ARG A 73 -1.60 7.01 22.15
CA ARG A 73 -3.02 6.63 22.31
C ARG A 73 -3.97 7.72 21.84
N PHE A 74 -3.60 8.97 22.00
CA PHE A 74 -4.42 10.13 21.61
C PHE A 74 -4.40 10.36 20.09
N LEU A 75 -3.32 10.02 19.39
CA LEU A 75 -3.14 10.28 17.96
C LEU A 75 -4.31 9.81 17.06
N PRO A 76 -4.82 8.57 17.19
CA PRO A 76 -5.96 8.13 16.39
C PRO A 76 -7.22 8.99 16.59
N HIS A 77 -7.45 9.46 17.81
CA HIS A 77 -8.59 10.32 18.12
C HIS A 77 -8.42 11.73 17.58
N ALA A 78 -7.19 12.27 17.61
CA ALA A 78 -6.88 13.57 17.01
C ALA A 78 -7.06 13.56 15.49
N LEU A 79 -6.65 12.48 14.83
CA LEU A 79 -6.87 12.27 13.39
C LEU A 79 -8.38 12.22 13.07
N ALA A 80 -9.16 11.42 13.79
CA ALA A 80 -10.60 11.32 13.60
C ALA A 80 -11.33 12.65 13.86
N PHE A 81 -10.87 13.44 14.83
CA PHE A 81 -11.39 14.78 15.09
C PHE A 81 -11.16 15.73 13.92
N LEU A 82 -9.94 15.79 13.39
CA LEU A 82 -9.62 16.64 12.23
C LEU A 82 -10.43 16.24 11.01
N GLU A 83 -10.59 14.96 10.79
CA GLU A 83 -11.41 14.43 9.71
C GLU A 83 -12.87 14.88 9.83
N ARG A 84 -13.44 14.79 11.03
CA ARG A 84 -14.81 15.31 11.30
C ARG A 84 -14.91 16.82 11.15
N ALA A 85 -13.87 17.56 11.51
CA ALA A 85 -13.83 19.01 11.33
C ALA A 85 -13.81 19.40 9.85
N VAL A 86 -13.08 18.67 9.00
CA VAL A 86 -13.10 18.83 7.54
C VAL A 86 -14.50 18.56 7.00
N GLN A 87 -15.12 17.44 7.38
CA GLN A 87 -16.49 17.10 6.96
C GLN A 87 -17.50 18.17 7.36
N LEU A 88 -17.36 18.77 8.55
CA LEU A 88 -18.23 19.87 8.99
C LEU A 88 -18.00 21.16 8.21
N ALA A 89 -16.75 21.47 7.85
CA ALA A 89 -16.43 22.63 7.02
C ALA A 89 -17.02 22.47 5.61
N GLU A 90 -17.02 21.28 5.06
CA GLU A 90 -17.62 20.95 3.77
C GLU A 90 -19.16 21.13 3.77
N LEU A 91 -19.83 20.86 4.89
CA LEU A 91 -21.27 21.11 5.03
C LEU A 91 -21.64 22.60 5.02
N SER A 92 -20.68 23.49 5.30
CA SER A 92 -20.90 24.95 5.36
C SER A 92 -20.71 25.65 4.01
N GLY A 93 -20.15 24.99 3.02
CA GLY A 93 -19.82 25.53 1.70
C GLY A 93 -20.54 24.80 0.58
N GLY A 94 -21.85 25.03 0.35
CA GLY A 94 -22.59 24.52 -0.82
C GLY A 94 -22.55 22.98 -1.02
N PRO A 95 -23.22 22.42 -2.05
CA PRO A 95 -23.06 21.01 -2.39
C PRO A 95 -21.57 20.78 -2.73
N ALA A 96 -20.87 20.10 -1.83
CA ALA A 96 -19.48 19.72 -2.06
C ALA A 96 -19.44 18.90 -3.35
N GLU A 97 -18.69 19.36 -4.35
CA GLU A 97 -18.36 18.48 -5.47
C GLU A 97 -17.72 17.23 -4.88
N PRO A 98 -18.14 16.03 -5.30
CA PRO A 98 -17.59 14.81 -4.76
C PRO A 98 -16.08 14.85 -5.01
N HIS A 99 -15.31 14.78 -3.94
CA HIS A 99 -13.85 14.68 -4.07
C HIS A 99 -13.52 13.38 -4.79
N GLU A 100 -12.99 13.49 -6.00
CA GLU A 100 -12.60 12.34 -6.79
C GLU A 100 -11.11 12.06 -6.61
N ILE A 101 -10.77 10.81 -6.38
CA ILE A 101 -9.39 10.33 -6.33
C ILE A 101 -9.17 9.43 -7.54
N HIS A 102 -8.29 9.83 -8.44
CA HIS A 102 -7.88 8.97 -9.55
C HIS A 102 -6.72 8.08 -9.11
N VAL A 103 -6.90 6.77 -9.26
CA VAL A 103 -5.94 5.72 -8.86
C VAL A 103 -5.68 4.82 -10.06
N ALA A 104 -4.46 4.82 -10.56
CA ALA A 104 -4.01 3.83 -11.53
C ALA A 104 -3.45 2.61 -10.82
N ALA A 105 -3.82 1.41 -11.26
CA ALA A 105 -3.30 0.20 -10.64
C ALA A 105 -3.20 -0.95 -11.64
N THR A 106 -2.34 -1.93 -11.34
CA THR A 106 -2.31 -3.16 -12.13
C THR A 106 -3.55 -4.00 -11.88
N GLN A 107 -3.98 -4.75 -12.89
CA GLN A 107 -5.21 -5.55 -12.82
C GLN A 107 -5.25 -6.48 -11.61
N TYR A 108 -4.12 -7.12 -11.29
CA TYR A 108 -4.01 -8.01 -10.13
C TYR A 108 -4.34 -7.28 -8.81
N LEU A 109 -3.80 -6.08 -8.63
CA LEU A 109 -4.02 -5.29 -7.42
C LEU A 109 -5.44 -4.74 -7.36
N ILE A 110 -6.03 -4.36 -8.51
CA ILE A 110 -7.45 -3.96 -8.56
C ILE A 110 -8.33 -5.10 -8.06
N LEU A 111 -8.20 -6.30 -8.66
CA LEU A 111 -9.10 -7.42 -8.39
C LEU A 111 -8.97 -7.99 -6.98
N TYR A 112 -7.75 -8.08 -6.45
CA TYR A 112 -7.49 -8.82 -5.22
C TYR A 112 -7.18 -7.95 -4.00
N VAL A 113 -7.03 -6.63 -4.19
CA VAL A 113 -6.70 -5.69 -3.10
C VAL A 113 -7.64 -4.49 -3.10
N LEU A 114 -7.72 -3.76 -4.22
CA LEU A 114 -8.35 -2.44 -4.22
C LEU A 114 -9.88 -2.48 -4.20
N ILE A 115 -10.53 -3.43 -4.86
CA ILE A 115 -12.01 -3.52 -4.85
C ILE A 115 -12.54 -3.62 -3.41
N ASP A 116 -11.96 -4.49 -2.58
CA ASP A 116 -12.40 -4.61 -1.18
C ASP A 116 -11.98 -3.39 -0.34
N ALA A 117 -10.81 -2.84 -0.60
CA ALA A 117 -10.33 -1.63 0.06
C ALA A 117 -11.23 -0.42 -0.26
N VAL A 118 -11.58 -0.19 -1.53
CA VAL A 118 -12.47 0.88 -1.96
C VAL A 118 -13.86 0.72 -1.36
N ARG A 119 -14.41 -0.51 -1.36
CA ARG A 119 -15.71 -0.79 -0.71
C ARG A 119 -15.71 -0.40 0.77
N ARG A 120 -14.64 -0.73 1.51
CA ARG A 120 -14.50 -0.37 2.93
C ARG A 120 -14.24 1.13 3.11
N PHE A 121 -13.46 1.73 2.22
CA PHE A 121 -13.16 3.16 2.23
C PHE A 121 -14.43 3.98 2.03
N HIS A 122 -15.28 3.64 1.04
CA HIS A 122 -16.57 4.31 0.83
C HIS A 122 -17.51 4.23 2.03
N ALA A 123 -17.46 3.15 2.80
CA ALA A 123 -18.27 3.05 4.02
C ALA A 123 -17.84 4.06 5.10
N SER A 124 -16.56 4.46 5.10
CA SER A 124 -15.99 5.43 6.04
C SER A 124 -16.02 6.87 5.48
N PHE A 125 -15.94 7.02 4.16
CA PHE A 125 -15.83 8.28 3.43
C PHE A 125 -16.82 8.34 2.26
N PRO A 126 -18.14 8.43 2.52
CA PRO A 126 -19.16 8.32 1.48
C PRO A 126 -19.13 9.45 0.45
N ASN A 127 -18.52 10.59 0.76
CA ASN A 127 -18.40 11.75 -0.12
C ASN A 127 -17.15 11.73 -0.99
N ILE A 128 -16.27 10.72 -0.85
CA ILE A 128 -15.07 10.58 -1.67
C ILE A 128 -15.29 9.47 -2.69
N GLN A 129 -15.20 9.82 -3.96
CA GLN A 129 -15.24 8.84 -5.06
C GLN A 129 -13.83 8.38 -5.40
N VAL A 130 -13.64 7.08 -5.58
CA VAL A 130 -12.38 6.51 -6.04
C VAL A 130 -12.58 5.95 -7.45
N ARG A 131 -11.92 6.57 -8.42
CA ARG A 131 -11.87 6.09 -9.80
C ARG A 131 -10.64 5.22 -10.00
N LEU A 132 -10.85 3.95 -10.31
CA LEU A 132 -9.78 2.99 -10.61
C LEU A 132 -9.58 2.88 -12.12
N SER A 133 -8.33 2.98 -12.57
CA SER A 133 -7.94 2.68 -13.95
C SER A 133 -6.90 1.57 -13.99
N ASN A 134 -7.03 0.67 -14.98
CA ASN A 134 -6.12 -0.46 -15.14
C ASN A 134 -4.99 -0.10 -16.11
N HIS A 135 -3.75 -0.28 -15.65
CA HIS A 135 -2.52 0.03 -16.39
C HIS A 135 -1.43 -0.99 -16.06
N THR A 136 -0.42 -1.08 -16.91
CA THR A 136 0.85 -1.75 -16.60
C THR A 136 1.68 -0.92 -15.62
N GLU A 137 2.68 -1.52 -14.98
CA GLU A 137 3.58 -0.82 -14.06
C GLU A 137 4.24 0.40 -14.72
N HIS A 138 4.69 0.24 -15.95
CA HIS A 138 5.36 1.31 -16.72
C HIS A 138 4.39 2.46 -17.04
N GLU A 139 3.18 2.15 -17.51
CA GLU A 139 2.14 3.16 -17.78
C GLU A 139 1.73 3.91 -16.52
N ILE A 140 1.71 3.24 -15.35
CA ILE A 140 1.42 3.88 -14.06
C ILE A 140 2.50 4.91 -13.72
N GLU A 141 3.78 4.54 -13.88
CA GLU A 141 4.89 5.47 -13.59
C GLU A 141 4.87 6.65 -14.56
N GLU A 142 4.70 6.40 -15.87
CA GLU A 142 4.59 7.46 -16.88
C GLU A 142 3.40 8.38 -16.62
N ALA A 143 2.22 7.82 -16.32
CA ALA A 143 1.03 8.60 -16.03
C ALA A 143 1.22 9.46 -14.78
N LEU A 144 1.81 8.91 -13.72
CA LEU A 144 2.11 9.71 -12.51
C LEU A 144 3.04 10.88 -12.80
N LEU A 145 3.98 10.76 -13.74
CA LEU A 145 4.91 11.85 -14.07
C LEU A 145 4.30 12.92 -14.96
N HIS A 146 3.29 12.57 -15.79
CA HIS A 146 2.79 13.45 -16.84
C HIS A 146 1.33 13.85 -16.68
N ASP A 147 0.51 13.12 -15.93
CA ASP A 147 -0.91 13.41 -15.71
C ASP A 147 -1.14 13.98 -14.29
N PRO A 148 -1.39 15.28 -14.14
CA PRO A 148 -1.63 15.89 -12.84
C PRO A 148 -2.95 15.43 -12.18
N GLU A 149 -3.91 14.89 -12.94
CA GLU A 149 -5.18 14.39 -12.37
C GLU A 149 -5.01 13.05 -11.70
N LEU A 150 -3.98 12.26 -12.08
CA LEU A 150 -3.69 10.99 -11.42
C LEU A 150 -3.06 11.25 -10.05
N ALA A 151 -3.79 10.94 -9.00
CA ALA A 151 -3.36 11.21 -7.62
C ALA A 151 -2.30 10.22 -7.10
N LEU A 152 -2.45 8.94 -7.44
CA LEU A 152 -1.56 7.87 -6.97
C LEU A 152 -1.63 6.63 -7.87
N GLY A 153 -0.55 5.86 -7.85
CA GLY A 153 -0.46 4.54 -8.48
C GLY A 153 -0.40 3.44 -7.44
N VAL A 154 -0.94 2.26 -7.74
CA VAL A 154 -0.77 1.06 -6.91
C VAL A 154 -0.22 -0.06 -7.79
N ALA A 155 1.05 -0.38 -7.59
CA ALA A 155 1.81 -1.26 -8.46
C ALA A 155 2.88 -2.05 -7.69
N ALA A 156 3.58 -2.91 -8.42
CA ALA A 156 4.76 -3.61 -7.94
C ALA A 156 5.94 -3.31 -8.89
N PRO A 157 6.52 -2.11 -8.85
CA PRO A 157 7.58 -1.73 -9.75
C PRO A 157 8.82 -2.59 -9.53
N TYR A 158 9.54 -2.91 -10.60
CA TYR A 158 10.83 -3.60 -10.52
C TYR A 158 11.91 -2.68 -9.94
N GLU A 159 11.99 -1.48 -10.49
CA GLU A 159 12.76 -0.34 -10.00
C GLU A 159 11.87 0.90 -10.16
N SER A 160 11.76 1.72 -9.14
CA SER A 160 10.95 2.94 -9.20
C SER A 160 11.78 4.12 -9.66
N SER A 161 11.16 5.04 -10.43
CA SER A 161 11.76 6.32 -10.78
C SER A 161 12.18 7.10 -9.52
N ALA A 162 13.32 7.83 -9.60
CA ALA A 162 13.76 8.70 -8.52
C ALA A 162 12.79 9.87 -8.24
N GLU A 163 11.94 10.20 -9.19
CA GLU A 163 10.91 11.25 -9.09
C GLU A 163 9.65 10.78 -8.35
N LEU A 164 9.53 9.47 -8.12
CA LEU A 164 8.42 8.87 -7.38
C LEU A 164 8.86 8.47 -5.98
N GLU A 165 7.92 8.51 -5.07
CA GLU A 165 8.03 7.95 -3.72
C GLU A 165 7.23 6.66 -3.66
N TYR A 166 7.86 5.59 -3.15
CA TYR A 166 7.25 4.29 -2.99
C TYR A 166 6.91 4.02 -1.53
N LEU A 167 5.64 3.72 -1.27
CA LEU A 167 5.12 3.35 0.04
C LEU A 167 4.75 1.87 0.03
N HIS A 168 5.50 1.05 0.75
CA HIS A 168 5.31 -0.40 0.76
C HIS A 168 3.97 -0.81 1.39
N LEU A 169 3.20 -1.68 0.71
CA LEU A 169 1.97 -2.27 1.21
C LEU A 169 2.18 -3.71 1.71
N PHE A 170 2.67 -4.58 0.85
CA PHE A 170 2.93 -5.98 1.17
C PHE A 170 3.89 -6.62 0.16
N SER A 171 4.35 -7.82 0.50
CA SER A 171 5.18 -8.63 -0.39
C SER A 171 4.54 -9.99 -0.61
N LEU A 172 4.70 -10.55 -1.80
CA LEU A 172 4.22 -11.88 -2.16
C LEU A 172 5.38 -12.77 -2.62
N ASP A 173 5.37 -13.99 -2.14
CA ASP A 173 6.22 -15.05 -2.65
C ASP A 173 5.63 -15.66 -3.93
N TRP A 174 6.49 -16.30 -4.69
CA TRP A 174 6.15 -16.96 -5.94
C TRP A 174 5.68 -18.39 -5.71
N SER A 175 4.74 -18.81 -6.55
CA SER A 175 4.23 -20.17 -6.55
C SER A 175 4.20 -20.72 -7.97
N LEU A 176 4.61 -21.98 -8.11
CA LEU A 176 4.33 -22.76 -9.29
C LEU A 176 2.86 -23.18 -9.27
N ILE A 177 2.16 -22.96 -10.38
CA ILE A 177 0.84 -23.55 -10.65
C ILE A 177 0.93 -24.57 -11.76
N THR A 178 0.28 -25.71 -11.55
CA THR A 178 0.25 -26.84 -12.50
C THR A 178 -1.15 -27.39 -12.67
N PRO A 179 -1.46 -28.08 -13.76
CA PRO A 179 -2.65 -28.91 -13.84
C PRO A 179 -2.73 -29.89 -12.65
N ALA A 180 -3.92 -30.23 -12.18
CA ALA A 180 -4.12 -31.03 -10.97
C ALA A 180 -3.42 -32.41 -11.01
N ARG A 181 -3.25 -32.99 -12.21
CA ARG A 181 -2.63 -34.31 -12.41
C ARG A 181 -1.16 -34.23 -12.87
N HIS A 182 -0.57 -33.05 -12.93
CA HIS A 182 0.82 -32.88 -13.35
C HIS A 182 1.80 -33.56 -12.39
N ARG A 183 2.92 -34.11 -12.90
CA ARG A 183 3.94 -34.82 -12.11
C ARG A 183 4.48 -33.97 -10.94
N LEU A 184 4.71 -32.67 -11.14
CA LEU A 184 5.20 -31.77 -10.11
C LEU A 184 4.15 -31.41 -9.04
N ALA A 185 2.87 -31.66 -9.27
CA ALA A 185 1.82 -31.45 -8.27
C ALA A 185 2.04 -32.28 -7.00
N ARG A 186 2.72 -33.44 -7.12
CA ARG A 186 3.00 -34.39 -6.04
C ARG A 186 4.48 -34.48 -5.69
N ALA A 187 5.35 -33.74 -6.34
CA ALA A 187 6.78 -33.76 -6.06
C ALA A 187 7.06 -33.31 -4.61
N ARG A 188 8.01 -33.93 -3.94
CA ARG A 188 8.41 -33.55 -2.58
C ARG A 188 8.99 -32.13 -2.57
N GLU A 189 9.84 -31.85 -3.54
CA GLU A 189 10.51 -30.56 -3.72
C GLU A 189 10.41 -30.13 -5.19
N VAL A 190 10.28 -28.85 -5.42
CA VAL A 190 10.25 -28.26 -6.75
C VAL A 190 11.24 -27.09 -6.78
N GLY A 191 12.18 -27.14 -7.70
CA GLY A 191 13.12 -26.07 -8.00
C GLY A 191 12.99 -25.60 -9.43
N LEU A 192 13.57 -24.44 -9.76
CA LEU A 192 13.53 -23.83 -11.09
C LEU A 192 14.11 -24.77 -12.16
N GLN A 193 15.12 -25.57 -11.83
CA GLN A 193 15.72 -26.57 -12.73
C GLN A 193 14.72 -27.60 -13.26
N HIS A 194 13.67 -27.90 -12.50
CA HIS A 194 12.65 -28.87 -12.94
C HIS A 194 11.65 -28.28 -13.95
N LEU A 195 11.72 -26.96 -14.18
CA LEU A 195 10.79 -26.22 -15.03
C LEU A 195 11.37 -25.87 -16.40
N VAL A 196 12.68 -26.02 -16.61
CA VAL A 196 13.39 -25.57 -17.81
C VAL A 196 12.80 -26.16 -19.10
N ASP A 197 12.50 -27.46 -19.10
CA ASP A 197 11.96 -28.17 -20.26
C ASP A 197 10.44 -28.20 -20.35
N LEU A 198 9.77 -27.57 -19.39
CA LEU A 198 8.30 -27.55 -19.39
C LEU A 198 7.78 -26.35 -20.19
N PRO A 199 6.60 -26.49 -20.84
CA PRO A 199 5.95 -25.36 -21.48
C PRO A 199 5.52 -24.34 -20.43
N LEU A 200 6.29 -23.25 -20.27
CA LEU A 200 5.94 -22.18 -19.36
C LEU A 200 4.98 -21.19 -20.01
N ILE A 201 3.98 -20.79 -19.22
CA ILE A 201 3.06 -19.71 -19.51
C ILE A 201 3.43 -18.56 -18.56
N LEU A 202 3.86 -17.42 -19.09
CA LEU A 202 4.29 -16.28 -18.28
C LEU A 202 3.50 -15.02 -18.64
N LEU A 203 3.64 -14.02 -17.81
CA LEU A 203 3.23 -12.66 -18.14
C LEU A 203 4.06 -12.15 -19.34
N GLU A 204 3.50 -11.18 -20.05
CA GLU A 204 4.13 -10.57 -21.22
C GLU A 204 5.48 -9.92 -20.91
N ARG A 205 6.27 -9.69 -21.95
CA ARG A 205 7.57 -9.01 -21.83
C ARG A 205 7.37 -7.58 -21.32
N GLY A 206 8.29 -7.16 -20.47
CA GLY A 206 8.23 -5.84 -19.82
C GLY A 206 7.46 -5.81 -18.50
N SER A 207 6.68 -6.85 -18.17
CA SER A 207 6.06 -6.92 -16.84
C SER A 207 7.08 -7.20 -15.74
N THR A 208 6.93 -6.54 -14.61
CA THR A 208 7.74 -6.77 -13.40
C THR A 208 7.76 -8.23 -12.98
N GLY A 209 6.60 -8.89 -13.04
CA GLY A 209 6.49 -10.30 -12.69
C GLY A 209 7.36 -11.21 -13.53
N ARG A 210 7.36 -11.00 -14.85
CA ARG A 210 8.24 -11.76 -15.75
C ARG A 210 9.72 -11.49 -15.49
N GLN A 211 10.09 -10.24 -15.22
CA GLN A 211 11.47 -9.87 -14.95
C GLN A 211 12.02 -10.63 -13.73
N HIS A 212 11.29 -10.65 -12.62
CA HIS A 212 11.67 -11.41 -11.42
C HIS A 212 11.91 -12.90 -11.70
N ILE A 213 11.03 -13.52 -12.50
CA ILE A 213 11.12 -14.93 -12.85
C ILE A 213 12.35 -15.17 -13.71
N MET A 214 12.54 -14.36 -14.76
CA MET A 214 13.67 -14.53 -15.69
C MET A 214 15.01 -14.30 -14.99
N ASP A 215 15.12 -13.32 -14.12
CA ASP A 215 16.34 -13.08 -13.33
C ASP A 215 16.68 -14.26 -12.42
N ALA A 216 15.66 -14.88 -11.82
CA ALA A 216 15.88 -16.06 -10.98
C ALA A 216 16.37 -17.27 -11.79
N PHE A 217 15.86 -17.49 -13.01
CA PHE A 217 16.39 -18.52 -13.92
C PHE A 217 17.80 -18.18 -14.37
N HIS A 218 18.05 -16.98 -14.87
CA HIS A 218 19.36 -16.55 -15.35
C HIS A 218 20.42 -16.57 -14.24
N GLY A 219 20.04 -16.16 -13.01
CA GLY A 219 20.93 -16.21 -11.85
C GLY A 219 21.38 -17.63 -11.47
N GLN A 220 20.68 -18.68 -11.93
CA GLN A 220 21.04 -20.07 -11.78
C GLN A 220 21.65 -20.66 -13.08
N GLY A 221 21.92 -19.84 -14.11
CA GLY A 221 22.39 -20.28 -15.39
C GLY A 221 21.37 -21.10 -16.21
N LEU A 222 20.08 -20.95 -15.90
CA LEU A 222 18.98 -21.68 -16.53
C LEU A 222 18.31 -20.83 -17.61
N SER A 223 17.84 -21.50 -18.69
CA SER A 223 17.07 -20.86 -19.76
C SER A 223 15.73 -21.59 -19.94
N PRO A 224 14.65 -21.10 -19.39
CA PRO A 224 13.36 -21.80 -19.47
C PRO A 224 12.73 -21.69 -20.86
N ARG A 225 11.97 -22.71 -21.23
CA ARG A 225 11.15 -22.72 -22.43
C ARG A 225 9.84 -21.98 -22.16
N ILE A 226 9.63 -20.84 -22.83
CA ILE A 226 8.39 -20.06 -22.72
C ILE A 226 7.56 -20.32 -23.97
N ASP A 227 6.41 -20.95 -23.79
CA ASP A 227 5.54 -21.35 -24.90
C ASP A 227 4.41 -20.34 -25.13
N MET A 228 3.95 -19.67 -24.06
CA MET A 228 2.83 -18.74 -24.13
C MET A 228 3.05 -17.52 -23.24
N GLU A 229 2.49 -16.40 -23.67
CA GLU A 229 2.49 -15.13 -22.96
C GLU A 229 1.07 -14.57 -22.85
N THR A 230 0.77 -13.89 -21.75
CA THR A 230 -0.52 -13.24 -21.54
C THR A 230 -0.39 -12.05 -20.58
N THR A 231 -1.40 -11.19 -20.56
CA THR A 231 -1.37 -9.94 -19.79
C THR A 231 -1.83 -10.09 -18.34
N ASN A 232 -2.49 -11.20 -17.97
CA ASN A 232 -3.00 -11.32 -16.62
C ASN A 232 -2.97 -12.74 -16.02
N THR A 233 -2.91 -12.78 -14.67
CA THR A 233 -2.79 -14.02 -13.91
C THR A 233 -4.04 -14.92 -14.00
N GLU A 234 -5.23 -14.37 -14.18
CA GLU A 234 -6.47 -15.18 -14.30
C GLU A 234 -6.48 -15.98 -15.58
N ILE A 235 -6.05 -15.37 -16.69
CA ILE A 235 -5.89 -16.08 -17.96
C ILE A 235 -4.84 -17.18 -17.80
N ILE A 236 -3.72 -16.90 -17.13
CA ILE A 236 -2.70 -17.90 -16.84
C ILE A 236 -3.31 -19.11 -16.11
N VAL A 237 -4.08 -18.88 -15.04
CA VAL A 237 -4.70 -19.98 -14.29
C VAL A 237 -5.62 -20.82 -15.16
N ARG A 238 -6.41 -20.19 -16.02
CA ARG A 238 -7.29 -20.90 -16.98
C ARG A 238 -6.50 -21.72 -18.01
N MET A 239 -5.41 -21.16 -18.53
CA MET A 239 -4.53 -21.87 -19.48
C MET A 239 -3.88 -23.09 -18.81
N VAL A 240 -3.39 -22.95 -17.58
CA VAL A 240 -2.85 -24.05 -16.79
C VAL A 240 -3.91 -25.11 -16.49
N GLU A 241 -5.12 -24.71 -16.08
CA GLU A 241 -6.25 -25.62 -15.85
C GLU A 241 -6.59 -26.44 -17.11
N ALA A 242 -6.52 -25.80 -18.28
CA ALA A 242 -6.72 -26.42 -19.57
C ALA A 242 -5.59 -27.38 -19.99
N GLY A 243 -4.48 -27.41 -19.24
CA GLY A 243 -3.35 -28.31 -19.54
C GLY A 243 -2.36 -27.78 -20.59
N LEU A 244 -2.40 -26.48 -20.91
CA LEU A 244 -1.55 -25.87 -21.93
C LEU A 244 -0.10 -25.70 -21.47
N GLY A 245 0.16 -25.79 -20.17
CA GLY A 245 1.49 -25.65 -19.58
C GLY A 245 1.45 -25.51 -18.07
N VAL A 246 2.55 -25.01 -17.52
CA VAL A 246 2.66 -24.64 -16.10
C VAL A 246 3.06 -23.17 -16.01
N SER A 247 2.86 -22.56 -14.84
CA SER A 247 3.22 -21.15 -14.67
C SER A 247 3.75 -20.85 -13.28
N ILE A 248 4.49 -19.75 -13.19
CA ILE A 248 4.96 -19.16 -11.92
C ILE A 248 4.23 -17.84 -11.73
N VAL A 249 3.53 -17.70 -10.61
CA VAL A 249 2.72 -16.51 -10.31
C VAL A 249 2.85 -16.12 -8.84
N PRO A 250 2.73 -14.83 -8.49
CA PRO A 250 2.58 -14.41 -7.11
C PRO A 250 1.15 -14.69 -6.67
N LEU A 251 0.96 -15.24 -5.49
CA LEU A 251 -0.37 -15.57 -5.00
C LEU A 251 -0.63 -14.96 -3.63
N MET A 252 -1.77 -14.29 -3.49
CA MET A 252 -2.26 -13.86 -2.19
C MET A 252 -2.50 -15.07 -1.28
N PRO A 253 -2.20 -14.96 0.04
CA PRO A 253 -2.44 -16.03 1.00
C PRO A 253 -3.90 -16.53 1.03
N SER A 254 -4.85 -15.68 0.64
CA SER A 254 -6.26 -16.03 0.50
C SER A 254 -6.54 -17.12 -0.55
N GLY A 255 -5.60 -17.36 -1.47
CA GLY A 255 -5.77 -18.27 -2.61
C GLY A 255 -6.87 -17.85 -3.59
N ALA A 256 -7.28 -16.58 -3.58
CA ALA A 256 -8.43 -16.10 -4.36
C ALA A 256 -8.30 -16.40 -5.86
N VAL A 257 -7.10 -16.22 -6.42
CA VAL A 257 -6.80 -16.42 -7.86
C VAL A 257 -7.03 -17.86 -8.32
N THR A 258 -6.72 -18.85 -7.48
CA THR A 258 -6.80 -20.27 -7.84
C THR A 258 -8.04 -20.97 -7.31
N ARG A 259 -8.86 -20.23 -6.54
CA ARG A 259 -10.09 -20.80 -5.95
C ARG A 259 -11.09 -21.21 -7.02
N GLY A 260 -11.59 -22.46 -6.92
CA GLY A 260 -12.54 -23.00 -7.88
C GLY A 260 -11.89 -23.60 -9.14
N HIS A 261 -10.57 -23.48 -9.31
CA HIS A 261 -9.83 -24.02 -10.44
C HIS A 261 -9.18 -25.37 -10.11
N ARG A 262 -9.14 -26.27 -11.10
CA ARG A 262 -8.49 -27.59 -10.98
C ARG A 262 -6.99 -27.51 -11.24
N VAL A 263 -6.31 -26.68 -10.47
CA VAL A 263 -4.86 -26.52 -10.48
C VAL A 263 -4.26 -26.96 -9.16
N ARG A 264 -2.94 -27.13 -9.13
CA ARG A 264 -2.15 -27.34 -7.88
C ARG A 264 -1.13 -26.24 -7.74
N VAL A 265 -0.98 -25.79 -6.51
CA VAL A 265 -0.06 -24.72 -6.13
C VAL A 265 1.09 -25.31 -5.34
N ARG A 266 2.32 -24.92 -5.69
CA ARG A 266 3.56 -25.28 -5.00
C ARG A 266 4.38 -24.04 -4.74
N SER A 267 4.80 -23.82 -3.51
CA SER A 267 5.63 -22.67 -3.15
C SER A 267 7.00 -22.74 -3.83
N LEU A 268 7.44 -21.60 -4.32
CA LEU A 268 8.81 -21.32 -4.79
C LEU A 268 9.48 -20.24 -3.93
N ALA A 269 8.98 -20.05 -2.69
CA ALA A 269 9.54 -19.09 -1.75
C ALA A 269 11.05 -19.32 -1.57
N GLY A 270 11.82 -18.22 -1.56
CA GLY A 270 13.28 -18.25 -1.45
C GLY A 270 14.03 -18.58 -2.72
N GLN A 271 13.36 -19.01 -3.80
CA GLN A 271 14.00 -19.28 -5.10
C GLN A 271 13.91 -18.10 -6.07
N ILE A 272 12.93 -17.26 -5.90
CA ILE A 272 12.71 -16.04 -6.67
C ILE A 272 12.53 -14.89 -5.65
N ARG A 273 13.14 -13.74 -5.91
CA ARG A 273 12.98 -12.54 -5.06
C ARG A 273 11.49 -12.18 -4.94
N PRO A 274 10.95 -11.99 -3.73
CA PRO A 274 9.54 -11.62 -3.55
C PRO A 274 9.18 -10.38 -4.37
N ILE A 275 7.94 -10.33 -4.84
CA ILE A 275 7.40 -9.14 -5.48
C ILE A 275 6.83 -8.21 -4.40
N HIS A 276 7.21 -6.94 -4.46
CA HIS A 276 6.84 -5.92 -3.50
C HIS A 276 5.78 -5.00 -4.11
N SER A 277 4.58 -5.03 -3.57
CA SER A 277 3.48 -4.15 -3.98
C SER A 277 3.38 -2.94 -3.07
N GLY A 278 3.13 -1.77 -3.64
CA GLY A 278 3.07 -0.52 -2.89
C GLY A 278 2.31 0.57 -3.62
N ILE A 279 2.26 1.73 -2.97
CA ILE A 279 1.69 2.95 -3.51
C ILE A 279 2.82 3.80 -4.07
N LEU A 280 2.61 4.36 -5.24
CA LEU A 280 3.49 5.31 -5.91
C LEU A 280 2.83 6.69 -5.89
N VAL A 281 3.58 7.70 -5.49
CA VAL A 281 3.17 9.11 -5.54
C VAL A 281 4.32 9.97 -6.05
N ARG A 282 4.05 11.14 -6.59
CA ARG A 282 5.08 12.08 -7.00
C ARG A 282 5.86 12.58 -5.78
N ARG A 283 7.18 12.54 -5.88
CA ARG A 283 8.07 12.97 -4.78
C ARG A 283 7.93 14.46 -4.51
N GLY A 284 7.72 14.81 -3.23
CA GLY A 284 7.65 16.20 -2.79
C GLY A 284 6.34 16.93 -3.15
N GLU A 285 5.39 16.26 -3.79
CA GLU A 285 4.08 16.86 -4.06
C GLU A 285 3.19 16.84 -2.82
N SER A 286 2.43 17.91 -2.65
CA SER A 286 1.42 17.99 -1.59
C SER A 286 0.14 17.32 -2.05
N LEU A 287 -0.11 16.11 -1.57
CA LEU A 287 -1.32 15.37 -1.86
C LEU A 287 -2.57 16.06 -1.29
N ALA A 288 -3.67 16.02 -2.02
CA ALA A 288 -4.98 16.42 -1.52
C ALA A 288 -5.40 15.61 -0.29
N ALA A 289 -6.23 16.18 0.58
CA ALA A 289 -6.66 15.54 1.81
C ALA A 289 -7.34 14.17 1.55
N ALA A 290 -8.18 14.09 0.52
CA ALA A 290 -8.84 12.85 0.10
C ALA A 290 -7.84 11.76 -0.30
N SER A 291 -6.81 12.10 -1.10
CA SER A 291 -5.77 11.16 -1.52
C SER A 291 -4.93 10.67 -0.33
N ARG A 292 -4.60 11.55 0.60
CA ARG A 292 -3.93 11.18 1.86
C ARG A 292 -4.77 10.21 2.69
N ALA A 293 -6.05 10.50 2.87
CA ALA A 293 -6.96 9.63 3.60
C ALA A 293 -7.03 8.23 2.98
N PHE A 294 -7.04 8.14 1.65
CA PHE A 294 -7.03 6.85 0.96
C PHE A 294 -5.71 6.10 1.12
N ILE A 295 -4.57 6.80 1.04
CA ILE A 295 -3.24 6.21 1.29
C ILE A 295 -3.15 5.68 2.73
N ASP A 296 -3.52 6.50 3.73
CA ASP A 296 -3.52 6.11 5.14
C ASP A 296 -4.43 4.90 5.40
N PHE A 297 -5.52 4.79 4.64
CA PHE A 297 -6.46 3.66 4.70
C PHE A 297 -5.89 2.38 4.10
N LEU A 298 -5.13 2.48 3.02
CA LEU A 298 -4.49 1.35 2.35
C LEU A 298 -3.27 0.84 3.13
N LEU A 299 -2.49 1.75 3.72
CA LEU A 299 -1.32 1.38 4.49
C LEU A 299 -1.75 0.52 5.70
N PRO A 300 -1.05 -0.59 5.96
CA PRO A 300 -1.33 -1.37 7.15
C PRO A 300 -1.17 -0.45 8.36
N SER A 301 -2.27 -0.18 9.06
CA SER A 301 -2.21 0.52 10.34
C SER A 301 -1.14 -0.21 11.18
N GLN A 302 -0.16 0.52 11.69
CA GLN A 302 0.79 0.00 12.67
C GLN A 302 -0.01 -0.35 13.94
N ARG A 303 -0.70 -1.48 13.92
CA ARG A 303 -1.25 -2.07 15.14
C ARG A 303 -0.06 -2.65 15.90
N PRO A 304 0.30 -2.10 17.07
CA PRO A 304 1.24 -2.77 17.94
C PRO A 304 0.60 -4.08 18.40
N GLY A 305 1.03 -5.22 17.86
CA GLY A 305 0.61 -6.51 18.37
C GLY A 305 0.18 -7.59 17.37
N ALA A 306 0.84 -7.72 16.21
CA ALA A 306 0.75 -8.94 15.42
C ALA A 306 2.16 -9.52 15.20
N THR A 307 2.74 -10.04 16.26
CA THR A 307 3.83 -11.01 16.19
C THR A 307 3.23 -12.33 15.69
N THR A 308 3.30 -12.56 14.39
CA THR A 308 3.19 -13.92 13.84
C THR A 308 4.54 -14.61 14.01
N GLY A 309 4.76 -15.16 15.21
CA GLY A 309 5.78 -16.16 15.42
C GLY A 309 5.35 -17.47 14.76
N PRO A 310 6.27 -18.26 14.19
CA PRO A 310 5.95 -19.54 13.62
C PRO A 310 5.59 -20.52 14.76
N LYS A 311 4.36 -21.03 14.79
CA LYS A 311 4.07 -22.23 15.55
C LYS A 311 4.53 -23.44 14.76
N ARG A 312 5.29 -24.26 15.45
CA ARG A 312 5.89 -25.55 15.08
C ARG A 312 4.92 -26.51 14.40
#